data_634f2d6f10b57c61bcc60088a4834956
#
_entry.id   634f2d6f10b57c61bcc60088a4834956
#
_cell.length_a   1.000
_cell.length_b   1.000
_cell.length_c   1.000
_cell.angle_alpha   90.00
_cell.angle_beta   90.00
_cell.angle_gamma   90.00
#
_symmetry.space_group_name_H-M   'P 1'
#
loop_
_entity.id
_entity.type
_entity.pdbx_description
1 polymer ?
#
loop_
_entity_poly.entity_id
_entity_poly.type
_entity_poly.pdbx_seq_one_letter_code
_entity_poly.pdbx_strand_id
1 'polypeptide(L)'
;MRCRWAARLLVLALVVGVSDSLGAQGQSSRDVVTGSELRQNQPNPFESETSISFTVGGYPNCADPGRQYRVSLRIYNVLAQLVAVPVFQGGVGGEAPGRPVENVFLTCGEYTAHWDGKVMRTGREASSGIYSYRLEIDGRALTRKMTLRR
;
A
#
# COMPACT_ATOMS: atom_id res chain seq x y z
N MET A 1 -25.70 -48.20 66.20
CA MET A 1 -26.71 -47.17 66.53
C MET A 1 -26.35 -45.87 65.86
N ARG A 2 -27.38 -45.30 65.17
CA ARG A 2 -27.48 -43.95 64.61
C ARG A 2 -26.72 -43.66 63.32
N CYS A 3 -27.44 -43.86 62.20
CA CYS A 3 -27.37 -43.22 60.93
C CYS A 3 -27.35 -41.69 61.04
N ARG A 4 -26.48 -41.05 60.33
CA ARG A 4 -26.67 -39.63 59.97
C ARG A 4 -26.41 -39.48 58.47
N TRP A 5 -27.45 -39.25 57.78
CA TRP A 5 -27.49 -38.92 56.37
C TRP A 5 -26.93 -37.50 56.20
N ALA A 6 -25.97 -37.33 55.34
CA ALA A 6 -25.55 -36.01 54.85
C ALA A 6 -25.92 -35.90 53.38
N ALA A 7 -26.87 -35.05 53.13
CA ALA A 7 -27.36 -34.71 51.78
C ALA A 7 -26.22 -34.03 51.00
N ARG A 8 -25.91 -34.61 49.84
CA ARG A 8 -25.07 -33.99 48.85
C ARG A 8 -25.92 -33.04 47.98
N LEU A 9 -25.74 -31.74 48.16
CA LEU A 9 -26.24 -30.71 47.27
C LEU A 9 -25.38 -30.69 46.02
N LEU A 10 -25.98 -31.11 44.91
CA LEU A 10 -25.41 -30.99 43.57
C LEU A 10 -25.66 -29.55 43.11
N VAL A 11 -24.61 -28.72 43.14
CA VAL A 11 -24.63 -27.41 42.54
C VAL A 11 -24.31 -27.58 41.06
N LEU A 12 -25.35 -27.48 40.26
CA LEU A 12 -25.26 -27.45 38.80
C LEU A 12 -24.79 -26.05 38.40
N ALA A 13 -23.46 -25.89 38.14
CA ALA A 13 -22.93 -24.67 37.58
C ALA A 13 -23.30 -24.62 36.10
N LEU A 14 -24.22 -23.75 35.75
CA LEU A 14 -24.54 -23.38 34.36
C LEU A 14 -23.40 -22.52 33.84
N VAL A 15 -22.52 -23.13 33.07
CA VAL A 15 -21.49 -22.38 32.33
C VAL A 15 -22.19 -21.79 31.11
N VAL A 16 -22.58 -20.53 31.19
CA VAL A 16 -22.99 -19.72 30.04
C VAL A 16 -21.73 -19.45 29.22
N GLY A 17 -21.55 -20.21 28.16
CA GLY A 17 -20.50 -19.94 27.17
C GLY A 17 -20.82 -18.63 26.44
N VAL A 18 -20.11 -17.59 26.82
CA VAL A 18 -20.04 -16.36 26.01
C VAL A 18 -19.18 -16.69 24.80
N SER A 19 -19.83 -16.93 23.67
CA SER A 19 -19.17 -17.00 22.37
C SER A 19 -18.70 -15.60 22.02
N ASP A 20 -17.46 -15.27 22.35
CA ASP A 20 -16.77 -14.12 21.77
C ASP A 20 -16.62 -14.37 20.28
N SER A 21 -17.56 -13.81 19.53
CA SER A 21 -17.40 -13.61 18.10
C SER A 21 -16.23 -12.64 17.92
N LEU A 22 -15.03 -13.17 17.80
CA LEU A 22 -13.90 -12.45 17.24
C LEU A 22 -14.29 -12.10 15.80
N GLY A 23 -14.93 -10.95 15.65
CA GLY A 23 -15.05 -10.30 14.37
C GLY A 23 -13.65 -10.18 13.83
N ALA A 24 -13.34 -10.97 12.81
CA ALA A 24 -12.20 -10.74 11.97
C ALA A 24 -12.42 -9.38 11.30
N GLN A 25 -12.06 -8.33 12.01
CA GLN A 25 -11.81 -7.04 11.39
C GLN A 25 -10.65 -7.30 10.45
N GLY A 26 -10.97 -7.40 9.16
CA GLY A 26 -9.98 -7.31 8.11
C GLY A 26 -9.18 -6.05 8.37
N GLN A 27 -8.10 -6.20 9.09
CA GLN A 27 -7.04 -5.22 9.09
C GLN A 27 -6.56 -5.19 7.65
N SER A 28 -7.13 -4.27 6.88
CA SER A 28 -6.44 -3.72 5.75
C SER A 28 -5.05 -3.40 6.28
N SER A 29 -4.11 -4.27 6.01
CA SER A 29 -2.70 -4.04 6.28
C SER A 29 -2.41 -2.75 5.54
N ARG A 30 -2.48 -1.64 6.25
CA ARG A 30 -1.97 -0.38 5.75
C ARG A 30 -0.50 -0.66 5.61
N ASP A 31 -0.11 -0.79 4.39
CA ASP A 31 1.27 -0.98 4.00
C ASP A 31 2.05 0.28 4.38
N VAL A 32 2.31 0.43 5.69
CA VAL A 32 3.13 1.51 6.23
C VAL A 32 4.54 0.97 6.35
N VAL A 33 5.32 1.21 5.32
CA VAL A 33 6.75 0.95 5.34
C VAL A 33 7.44 2.20 5.89
N THR A 34 7.96 2.12 7.11
CA THR A 34 8.70 3.23 7.76
C THR A 34 7.96 4.57 7.76
N GLY A 35 6.63 4.55 7.99
CA GLY A 35 5.79 5.75 7.92
C GLY A 35 5.52 6.26 6.50
N SER A 36 5.88 5.51 5.48
CA SER A 36 5.62 5.86 4.09
C SER A 36 4.28 5.29 3.63
N GLU A 37 3.60 5.99 2.73
CA GLU A 37 2.28 5.62 2.22
C GLU A 37 2.29 5.66 0.69
N LEU A 38 1.63 4.69 0.07
CA LEU A 38 1.32 4.69 -1.36
C LEU A 38 -0.18 4.93 -1.51
N ARG A 39 -0.56 6.00 -2.20
CA ARG A 39 -1.97 6.36 -2.41
C ARG A 39 -2.54 5.74 -3.67
N GLN A 40 -3.88 5.72 -3.74
CA GLN A 40 -4.59 5.31 -4.95
C GLN A 40 -4.29 6.31 -6.07
N ASN A 41 -3.98 5.79 -7.27
CA ASN A 41 -3.77 6.61 -8.46
C ASN A 41 -5.05 7.39 -8.83
N GLN A 42 -4.86 8.55 -9.41
CA GLN A 42 -5.94 9.43 -9.84
C GLN A 42 -5.70 9.95 -11.27
N PRO A 43 -6.72 9.80 -12.14
CA PRO A 43 -7.97 9.07 -11.97
C PRO A 43 -7.78 7.55 -11.87
N ASN A 44 -8.80 6.84 -11.33
CA ASN A 44 -8.88 5.38 -11.35
C ASN A 44 -10.36 4.96 -11.40
N PRO A 45 -10.87 4.35 -12.47
CA PRO A 45 -10.16 4.02 -13.72
C PRO A 45 -9.65 5.26 -14.47
N PHE A 46 -8.62 5.06 -15.30
CA PHE A 46 -8.08 6.11 -16.18
C PHE A 46 -8.09 5.65 -17.65
N GLU A 47 -7.99 6.59 -18.58
CA GLU A 47 -8.07 6.31 -20.02
C GLU A 47 -6.72 6.46 -20.72
N SER A 48 -5.98 7.51 -20.43
CA SER A 48 -4.70 7.81 -21.07
C SER A 48 -3.56 7.95 -20.10
N GLU A 49 -3.78 8.64 -19.01
CA GLU A 49 -2.72 9.00 -18.03
C GLU A 49 -3.27 8.99 -16.62
N THR A 50 -2.39 8.83 -15.65
CA THR A 50 -2.74 8.84 -14.24
C THR A 50 -1.59 9.31 -13.37
N SER A 51 -1.92 9.93 -12.25
CA SER A 51 -0.97 10.37 -11.23
C SER A 51 -0.98 9.43 -10.03
N ILE A 52 0.18 9.17 -9.48
CA ILE A 52 0.40 8.32 -8.32
C ILE A 52 1.10 9.14 -7.26
N SER A 53 0.41 9.43 -6.16
CA SER A 53 0.97 10.15 -5.03
C SER A 53 1.45 9.18 -3.95
N PHE A 54 2.56 9.51 -3.33
CA PHE A 54 3.14 8.73 -2.24
C PHE A 54 3.90 9.62 -1.26
N THR A 55 4.05 9.14 -0.02
CA THR A 55 4.85 9.81 1.01
C THR A 55 6.04 8.95 1.40
N VAL A 56 7.11 9.59 1.80
CA VAL A 56 8.35 8.95 2.24
C VAL A 56 8.71 9.45 3.64
N GLY A 57 9.20 8.56 4.50
CA GLY A 57 9.83 8.91 5.76
C GLY A 57 8.91 9.45 6.85
N GLY A 58 7.60 9.14 6.79
CA GLY A 58 6.64 9.55 7.81
C GLY A 58 6.11 10.97 7.65
N TYR A 59 6.19 11.53 6.44
CA TYR A 59 5.61 12.83 6.15
C TYR A 59 4.12 12.90 6.58
N PRO A 60 3.61 14.01 7.20
CA PRO A 60 4.32 15.28 7.42
C PRO A 60 5.22 15.34 8.67
N ASN A 61 5.19 14.32 9.53
CA ASN A 61 5.87 14.32 10.83
C ASN A 61 7.30 13.73 10.75
N CYS A 62 8.07 14.09 9.74
CA CYS A 62 9.40 13.57 9.47
C CYS A 62 10.25 13.40 10.74
N ALA A 63 10.49 12.16 11.18
CA ALA A 63 11.33 11.89 12.36
C ALA A 63 12.80 12.23 12.09
N ASP A 64 13.26 12.04 10.86
CA ASP A 64 14.61 12.39 10.39
C ASP A 64 14.50 13.07 9.01
N PRO A 65 14.37 14.39 8.96
CA PRO A 65 14.22 15.13 7.70
C PRO A 65 15.43 15.03 6.78
N GLY A 66 16.62 14.79 7.34
CA GLY A 66 17.87 14.69 6.57
C GLY A 66 18.15 13.31 5.99
N ARG A 67 17.40 12.29 6.44
CA ARG A 67 17.58 10.94 5.96
C ARG A 67 17.14 10.81 4.50
N GLN A 68 17.95 10.13 3.71
CA GLN A 68 17.62 9.76 2.33
C GLN A 68 17.18 8.30 2.26
N TYR A 69 16.14 8.07 1.47
CA TYR A 69 15.57 6.77 1.21
C TYR A 69 15.74 6.43 -0.26
N ARG A 70 16.17 5.23 -0.57
CA ARG A 70 16.25 4.77 -1.96
C ARG A 70 14.86 4.32 -2.41
N VAL A 71 14.33 4.98 -3.43
CA VAL A 71 12.94 4.83 -3.88
C VAL A 71 12.89 4.43 -5.34
N SER A 72 12.01 3.48 -5.66
CA SER A 72 11.63 3.11 -7.02
C SER A 72 10.12 2.90 -7.11
N LEU A 73 9.51 3.33 -8.19
CA LEU A 73 8.10 3.12 -8.49
C LEU A 73 7.98 2.44 -9.84
N ARG A 74 7.37 1.26 -9.88
CA ARG A 74 7.27 0.45 -11.10
C ARG A 74 5.85 -0.02 -11.33
N ILE A 75 5.47 -0.13 -12.61
CA ILE A 75 4.15 -0.59 -13.04
C ILE A 75 4.29 -1.95 -13.73
N TYR A 76 3.42 -2.88 -13.35
CA TYR A 76 3.40 -4.25 -13.83
C TYR A 76 2.02 -4.62 -14.39
N ASN A 77 2.00 -5.49 -15.39
CA ASN A 77 0.78 -6.13 -15.86
C ASN A 77 0.40 -7.32 -14.96
N VAL A 78 -0.70 -8.00 -15.30
CA VAL A 78 -1.20 -9.17 -14.55
C VAL A 78 -0.25 -10.38 -14.57
N LEU A 79 0.68 -10.42 -15.50
CA LEU A 79 1.74 -11.44 -15.59
C LEU A 79 3.01 -11.04 -14.82
N ALA A 80 2.94 -9.99 -14.01
CA ALA A 80 4.07 -9.43 -13.27
C ALA A 80 5.26 -8.97 -14.16
N GLN A 81 4.98 -8.63 -15.41
CA GLN A 81 5.96 -8.06 -16.31
C GLN A 81 6.02 -6.54 -16.14
N LEU A 82 7.23 -5.99 -16.11
CA LEU A 82 7.43 -4.55 -16.01
C LEU A 82 6.91 -3.86 -17.28
N VAL A 83 5.98 -2.93 -17.09
CA VAL A 83 5.33 -2.16 -18.16
C VAL A 83 5.95 -0.77 -18.27
N ALA A 84 6.09 -0.09 -17.15
CA ALA A 84 6.60 1.29 -17.12
C ALA A 84 7.24 1.65 -15.78
N VAL A 85 8.08 2.68 -15.83
CA VAL A 85 8.58 3.41 -14.66
C VAL A 85 7.97 4.81 -14.74
N PRO A 86 7.08 5.19 -13.82
CA PRO A 86 6.51 6.53 -13.77
C PRO A 86 7.59 7.60 -13.60
N VAL A 87 7.28 8.81 -14.06
CA VAL A 87 8.18 9.96 -13.95
C VAL A 87 7.63 10.97 -12.94
N PHE A 88 8.50 11.72 -12.28
CA PHE A 88 8.06 12.80 -11.38
C PHE A 88 7.26 13.86 -12.16
N GLN A 89 6.17 14.32 -11.56
CA GLN A 89 5.39 15.45 -12.08
C GLN A 89 5.97 16.81 -11.69
N GLY A 90 6.95 16.80 -10.78
CA GLY A 90 7.35 17.99 -10.06
C GLY A 90 6.51 18.14 -8.79
N GLY A 91 6.89 19.02 -7.88
CA GLY A 91 6.14 19.26 -6.64
C GLY A 91 7.03 19.63 -5.46
N VAL A 92 6.45 19.54 -4.28
CA VAL A 92 7.03 20.00 -3.02
C VAL A 92 8.36 19.31 -2.65
N GLY A 93 8.61 18.12 -3.19
CA GLY A 93 9.83 17.35 -2.94
C GLY A 93 11.06 17.79 -3.73
N GLY A 94 10.94 18.80 -4.60
CA GLY A 94 12.09 19.37 -5.33
C GLY A 94 12.66 18.52 -6.46
N GLU A 95 12.04 17.38 -6.80
CA GLU A 95 12.48 16.54 -7.90
C GLU A 95 12.10 17.14 -9.26
N ALA A 96 13.03 17.03 -10.21
CA ALA A 96 12.81 17.55 -11.55
C ALA A 96 11.69 16.78 -12.28
N PRO A 97 10.72 17.49 -12.89
CA PRO A 97 9.70 16.85 -13.70
C PRO A 97 10.29 16.00 -14.82
N GLY A 98 9.65 14.86 -15.11
CA GLY A 98 10.09 13.95 -16.17
C GLY A 98 11.23 12.99 -15.79
N ARG A 99 11.83 13.13 -14.59
CA ARG A 99 12.81 12.17 -14.09
C ARG A 99 12.13 10.86 -13.70
N PRO A 100 12.58 9.68 -14.17
CA PRO A 100 12.03 8.39 -13.75
C PRO A 100 12.19 8.16 -12.23
N VAL A 101 11.17 7.62 -11.59
CA VAL A 101 11.22 7.22 -10.18
C VAL A 101 11.88 5.84 -10.08
N GLU A 102 13.17 5.79 -10.35
CA GLU A 102 13.96 4.55 -10.36
C GLU A 102 15.28 4.76 -9.65
N ASN A 103 15.48 4.04 -8.55
CA ASN A 103 16.68 4.12 -7.71
C ASN A 103 17.08 5.57 -7.32
N VAL A 104 16.09 6.39 -7.03
CA VAL A 104 16.30 7.78 -6.63
C VAL A 104 16.41 7.88 -5.12
N PHE A 105 17.19 8.85 -4.64
CA PHE A 105 17.28 9.15 -3.22
C PHE A 105 16.37 10.32 -2.89
N LEU A 106 15.36 10.06 -2.06
CA LEU A 106 14.37 11.05 -1.62
C LEU A 106 14.45 11.26 -0.11
N THR A 107 14.26 12.49 0.32
CA THR A 107 14.09 12.82 1.73
C THR A 107 12.65 12.60 2.17
N CYS A 108 12.37 12.76 3.46
CA CYS A 108 11.01 12.77 3.96
C CYS A 108 10.18 13.84 3.24
N GLY A 109 9.06 13.43 2.65
CA GLY A 109 8.23 14.33 1.86
C GLY A 109 7.06 13.63 1.16
N GLU A 110 6.28 14.45 0.46
CA GLU A 110 5.21 13.99 -0.44
C GLU A 110 5.64 14.19 -1.88
N TYR A 111 5.41 13.17 -2.70
CA TYR A 111 5.83 13.12 -4.10
C TYR A 111 4.68 12.65 -4.98
N THR A 112 4.69 13.10 -6.23
CA THR A 112 3.72 12.67 -7.23
C THR A 112 4.46 12.25 -8.50
N ALA A 113 4.13 11.05 -8.97
CA ALA A 113 4.64 10.51 -10.22
C ALA A 113 3.50 10.36 -11.23
N HIS A 114 3.84 10.37 -12.50
CA HIS A 114 2.93 10.33 -13.62
C HIS A 114 3.24 9.14 -14.53
N TRP A 115 2.19 8.48 -14.99
CA TRP A 115 2.26 7.48 -16.06
C TRP A 115 1.36 7.89 -17.23
N ASP A 116 1.93 7.94 -18.42
CA ASP A 116 1.28 8.29 -19.67
C ASP A 116 0.51 7.14 -20.34
N GLY A 117 0.33 6.02 -19.63
CA GLY A 117 -0.37 4.84 -20.13
C GLY A 117 0.35 4.10 -21.27
N LYS A 118 1.64 4.32 -21.45
CA LYS A 118 2.44 3.64 -22.49
C LYS A 118 3.39 2.60 -21.90
N VAL A 119 3.68 1.60 -22.73
CA VAL A 119 4.68 0.58 -22.45
C VAL A 119 6.06 1.14 -22.75
N MET A 120 6.91 1.27 -21.74
CA MET A 120 8.21 1.94 -21.84
C MET A 120 9.14 1.35 -22.91
N ARG A 121 9.08 0.04 -23.16
CA ARG A 121 9.97 -0.64 -24.12
C ARG A 121 9.59 -0.40 -25.58
N THR A 122 8.35 -0.10 -25.85
CA THR A 122 7.82 0.03 -27.22
C THR A 122 7.27 1.41 -27.53
N GLY A 123 7.00 2.23 -26.51
CA GLY A 123 6.28 3.50 -26.66
C GLY A 123 4.82 3.35 -27.08
N ARG A 124 4.33 2.09 -27.21
CA ARG A 124 2.95 1.80 -27.58
C ARG A 124 2.03 1.98 -26.40
N GLU A 125 0.79 2.30 -26.67
CA GLU A 125 -0.25 2.36 -25.66
C GLU A 125 -0.44 1.02 -24.97
N ALA A 126 -0.56 1.03 -23.65
CA ALA A 126 -0.89 -0.15 -22.86
C ALA A 126 -2.35 -0.53 -23.12
N SER A 127 -2.65 -1.82 -23.14
CA SER A 127 -4.00 -2.33 -23.34
C SER A 127 -4.89 -2.08 -22.13
N SER A 128 -6.21 -1.97 -22.34
CA SER A 128 -7.17 -1.95 -21.24
C SER A 128 -6.98 -3.15 -20.33
N GLY A 129 -7.07 -2.94 -19.03
CA GLY A 129 -6.89 -4.01 -18.07
C GLY A 129 -6.49 -3.53 -16.68
N ILE A 130 -6.17 -4.50 -15.83
CA ILE A 130 -5.69 -4.24 -14.46
C ILE A 130 -4.17 -4.26 -14.47
N TYR A 131 -3.60 -3.25 -13.84
CA TYR A 131 -2.17 -3.10 -13.60
C TYR A 131 -1.92 -2.99 -12.10
N SER A 132 -0.74 -3.35 -11.67
CA SER A 132 -0.26 -3.08 -10.31
C SER A 132 0.88 -2.09 -10.37
N TYR A 133 0.93 -1.18 -9.41
CA TYR A 133 2.09 -0.32 -9.21
C TYR A 133 2.69 -0.59 -7.84
N ARG A 134 4.01 -0.67 -7.83
CA ARG A 134 4.80 -1.05 -6.66
C ARG A 134 5.80 0.04 -6.35
N LEU A 135 5.65 0.62 -5.17
CA LEU A 135 6.60 1.54 -4.57
C LEU A 135 7.55 0.74 -3.69
N GLU A 136 8.83 0.84 -3.95
CA GLU A 136 9.87 0.20 -3.16
C GLU A 136 10.70 1.28 -2.46
N ILE A 137 10.82 1.17 -1.13
CA ILE A 137 11.57 2.10 -0.29
C ILE A 137 12.54 1.30 0.56
N ASP A 138 13.84 1.50 0.37
CA ASP A 138 14.91 0.76 1.04
C ASP A 138 14.70 -0.77 1.01
N GLY A 139 14.24 -1.29 -0.15
CA GLY A 139 13.99 -2.71 -0.37
C GLY A 139 12.66 -3.24 0.15
N ARG A 140 11.83 -2.41 0.77
CA ARG A 140 10.47 -2.77 1.19
C ARG A 140 9.45 -2.24 0.21
N ALA A 141 8.39 -3.00 -0.06
CA ALA A 141 7.44 -2.70 -1.10
C ALA A 141 6.02 -2.43 -0.59
N LEU A 142 5.41 -1.41 -1.17
CA LEU A 142 3.99 -1.11 -1.10
C LEU A 142 3.40 -1.33 -2.50
N THR A 143 2.25 -1.99 -2.61
CA THR A 143 1.64 -2.30 -3.91
C THR A 143 0.16 -1.94 -3.91
N ARG A 144 -0.30 -1.34 -5.01
CA ARG A 144 -1.72 -1.08 -5.28
C ARG A 144 -2.07 -1.48 -6.71
N LYS A 145 -3.37 -1.61 -6.96
CA LYS A 145 -3.91 -1.92 -8.28
C LYS A 145 -4.57 -0.69 -8.88
N MET A 146 -4.57 -0.62 -10.20
CA MET A 146 -5.25 0.40 -11.00
C MET A 146 -5.89 -0.21 -12.23
N THR A 147 -6.87 0.47 -12.80
CA THR A 147 -7.61 0.02 -13.97
C THR A 147 -7.45 1.02 -15.10
N LEU A 148 -6.92 0.55 -16.24
CA LEU A 148 -6.88 1.29 -17.50
C LEU A 148 -8.09 0.89 -18.37
N ARG A 149 -8.82 1.87 -18.84
CA ARG A 149 -9.97 1.72 -19.75
C ARG A 149 -9.73 2.54 -21.00
N ARG A 150 -9.66 1.89 -22.14
CA ARG A 150 -9.57 2.52 -23.48
C ARG A 150 -10.75 2.09 -24.33
#